data_72e3d76063b7ddcb18d5313fa2064a92
#
_entry.id   72e3d76063b7ddcb18d5313fa2064a92
#
_cell.length_a   1.000
_cell.length_b   1.000
_cell.length_c   1.000
_cell.angle_alpha   90.00
_cell.angle_beta   90.00
_cell.angle_gamma   90.00
#
_symmetry.space_group_name_H-M   'P 1'
#
loop_
_entity.id
_entity.type
_entity.pdbx_description
1 polymer ?
#
loop_
_entity_poly.entity_id
_entity_poly.type
_entity_poly.pdbx_seq_one_letter_code
_entity_poly.pdbx_strand_id
1 'polypeptide(L)'
;VSYEILAVWKDNALAVKLPDSKIRFYREDGTVISDHMYDQVSDFQGGSAIVKLDGKYGYLFYDGKEIAPLYQEARWFAEGLAPVKMDGKWGVINQTGAVVIEPSYKDSGPSFSSGLLAVKNKENLWGFINKENTPVVPFSYEEAVPVFSEHLTAVKNKEGLWGFINDEGTVAVKPQFKRVMTEFSEGLAGVKTIDGGAYIKPDGTIAFMADYDMLFPFEDGLAEVRKGEVREEGVVRRYPVSIGIGWGWGHWLRPHHHHRYHSGWGFGIGFPLWDPWGYEYGTVPTVLVKRGYIDNTGKVIASTSNARVFPASSRGILVFNNDRYGWENRSGTFIAHIAYKAVIPVDEAGILICRNDKGDWGVLSMDDGKELVPFSYDEIKYLGRSILSYKQGGKYGILDKDGKVISAPLYRETGTASCGLIPVKDDAWKVISYDGSDVIVFPKKISQMTSFMNDRAGVKVDGKWGLIDTKGNWIVSPTYDNLKFFE
;
A
#
# COMPACT_ATOMS: atom_id res chain seq x y z
N VAL A 1 22.31 -5.07 24.72
CA VAL A 1 22.41 -5.35 23.28
C VAL A 1 21.11 -4.87 22.67
N SER A 2 21.13 -3.87 21.78
CA SER A 2 19.92 -3.39 21.15
C SER A 2 19.68 -4.16 19.85
N TYR A 3 18.51 -4.76 19.72
CA TYR A 3 18.02 -5.34 18.49
C TYR A 3 17.04 -4.35 17.83
N GLU A 4 17.08 -4.24 16.52
CA GLU A 4 16.13 -3.43 15.77
C GLU A 4 15.20 -4.37 14.96
N ILE A 5 13.90 -4.30 15.22
CA ILE A 5 12.92 -5.01 14.40
C ILE A 5 12.71 -4.20 13.13
N LEU A 6 12.96 -4.79 11.97
CA LEU A 6 12.86 -4.13 10.67
C LEU A 6 11.48 -4.26 10.06
N ALA A 7 10.86 -5.44 10.18
CA ALA A 7 9.54 -5.71 9.63
C ALA A 7 8.85 -6.87 10.35
N VAL A 8 7.52 -6.84 10.35
CA VAL A 8 6.65 -7.94 10.77
C VAL A 8 5.68 -8.19 9.64
N TRP A 9 5.54 -9.44 9.19
CA TRP A 9 4.65 -9.80 8.10
C TRP A 9 3.45 -10.59 8.61
N LYS A 10 2.32 -10.49 7.89
CA LYS A 10 1.05 -11.13 8.22
C LYS A 10 1.11 -12.64 8.37
N ASP A 11 2.13 -13.28 7.81
CA ASP A 11 2.31 -14.73 7.83
C ASP A 11 3.32 -15.17 8.89
N ASN A 12 3.36 -14.46 10.01
CA ASN A 12 4.09 -14.84 11.22
C ASN A 12 5.62 -14.80 11.08
N ALA A 13 6.18 -14.01 10.17
CA ALA A 13 7.61 -13.79 10.05
C ALA A 13 8.02 -12.41 10.55
N LEU A 14 9.14 -12.36 11.23
CA LEU A 14 9.73 -11.17 11.83
C LEU A 14 11.18 -11.02 11.38
N ALA A 15 11.55 -9.92 10.75
CA ALA A 15 12.94 -9.59 10.46
C ALA A 15 13.53 -8.74 11.58
N VAL A 16 14.60 -9.21 12.17
CA VAL A 16 15.31 -8.53 13.26
C VAL A 16 16.73 -8.22 12.83
N LYS A 17 17.09 -6.93 12.88
CA LYS A 17 18.45 -6.49 12.69
C LYS A 17 19.23 -6.66 13.98
N LEU A 18 20.32 -7.36 13.87
CA LEU A 18 21.24 -7.65 14.96
C LEU A 18 22.27 -6.51 15.14
N PRO A 19 23.00 -6.46 16.25
CA PRO A 19 24.00 -5.42 16.52
C PRO A 19 25.13 -5.33 15.52
N ASP A 20 25.43 -6.43 14.83
CA ASP A 20 26.43 -6.52 13.74
C ASP A 20 25.88 -6.09 12.38
N SER A 21 24.66 -5.51 12.36
CA SER A 21 23.93 -5.08 11.17
C SER A 21 23.41 -6.21 10.27
N LYS A 22 23.59 -7.46 10.64
CA LYS A 22 22.98 -8.60 9.96
C LYS A 22 21.51 -8.75 10.33
N ILE A 23 20.74 -9.39 9.47
CA ILE A 23 19.28 -9.57 9.63
C ILE A 23 18.99 -11.05 9.80
N ARG A 24 18.17 -11.39 10.80
CA ARG A 24 17.69 -12.75 11.05
C ARG A 24 16.17 -12.78 11.05
N PHE A 25 15.61 -13.86 10.59
CA PHE A 25 14.15 -14.07 10.59
C PHE A 25 13.70 -14.96 11.75
N TYR A 26 12.61 -14.55 12.37
CA TYR A 26 11.96 -15.26 13.47
C TYR A 26 10.48 -15.48 13.16
N ARG A 27 9.87 -16.52 13.75
CA ARG A 27 8.42 -16.67 13.83
C ARG A 27 7.86 -15.86 15.00
N GLU A 28 6.54 -15.70 15.05
CA GLU A 28 5.86 -15.03 16.17
C GLU A 28 6.14 -15.66 17.53
N ASP A 29 6.35 -16.98 17.58
CA ASP A 29 6.68 -17.71 18.81
C ASP A 29 8.14 -17.51 19.26
N GLY A 30 8.91 -16.70 18.53
CA GLY A 30 10.32 -16.41 18.79
C GLY A 30 11.29 -17.47 18.25
N THR A 31 10.80 -18.52 17.59
CA THR A 31 11.66 -19.49 16.93
C THR A 31 12.32 -18.91 15.68
N VAL A 32 13.55 -19.29 15.42
CA VAL A 32 14.32 -18.85 14.24
C VAL A 32 13.77 -19.56 13.00
N ILE A 33 13.51 -18.81 11.93
CA ILE A 33 13.08 -19.37 10.64
C ILE A 33 14.27 -19.97 9.91
N SER A 34 15.43 -19.28 9.96
CA SER A 34 16.69 -19.68 9.34
C SER A 34 17.87 -19.41 10.27
N ASP A 35 18.83 -20.32 10.32
CA ASP A 35 20.08 -20.13 11.08
C ASP A 35 21.01 -19.11 10.42
N HIS A 36 20.81 -18.80 9.15
CA HIS A 36 21.59 -17.80 8.44
C HIS A 36 21.23 -16.37 8.82
N MET A 37 22.21 -15.50 8.72
CA MET A 37 22.06 -14.07 8.90
C MET A 37 22.40 -13.37 7.58
N TYR A 38 21.55 -12.43 7.15
CA TYR A 38 21.65 -11.81 5.83
C TYR A 38 22.09 -10.35 5.92
N ASP A 39 22.71 -9.84 4.84
CA ASP A 39 23.03 -8.42 4.70
C ASP A 39 21.81 -7.57 4.40
N GLN A 40 20.92 -8.12 3.56
CA GLN A 40 19.67 -7.48 3.13
C GLN A 40 18.59 -8.54 2.95
N VAL A 41 17.36 -8.13 3.15
CA VAL A 41 16.17 -8.97 2.97
C VAL A 41 15.04 -8.14 2.38
N SER A 42 14.20 -8.77 1.56
CA SER A 42 12.95 -8.17 1.09
C SER A 42 11.79 -8.57 1.98
N ASP A 43 10.63 -8.00 1.71
CA ASP A 43 9.36 -8.52 2.21
C ASP A 43 9.12 -9.93 1.68
N PHE A 44 8.27 -10.71 2.39
CA PHE A 44 7.75 -11.96 1.86
C PHE A 44 6.69 -11.69 0.79
N GLN A 45 6.89 -12.24 -0.39
CA GLN A 45 5.90 -12.24 -1.48
C GLN A 45 5.82 -13.63 -2.09
N GLY A 46 4.60 -14.12 -2.35
CA GLY A 46 4.42 -15.45 -2.91
C GLY A 46 5.01 -16.58 -2.05
N GLY A 47 5.08 -16.38 -0.72
CA GLY A 47 5.61 -17.37 0.23
C GLY A 47 7.13 -17.36 0.39
N SER A 48 7.86 -16.43 -0.23
CA SER A 48 9.31 -16.32 -0.13
C SER A 48 9.78 -14.88 0.04
N ALA A 49 10.92 -14.69 0.70
CA ALA A 49 11.67 -13.45 0.74
C ALA A 49 12.96 -13.59 -0.09
N ILE A 50 13.33 -12.55 -0.80
CA ILE A 50 14.65 -12.46 -1.43
C ILE A 50 15.65 -12.05 -0.34
N VAL A 51 16.73 -12.81 -0.20
CA VAL A 51 17.78 -12.56 0.78
C VAL A 51 19.11 -12.29 0.07
N LYS A 52 19.97 -11.47 0.70
CA LYS A 52 21.30 -11.17 0.17
C LYS A 52 22.34 -11.45 1.24
N LEU A 53 23.39 -12.16 0.85
CA LEU A 53 24.55 -12.46 1.67
C LEU A 53 25.82 -12.39 0.80
N ASP A 54 26.84 -11.70 1.29
CA ASP A 54 28.12 -11.54 0.60
C ASP A 54 28.01 -11.09 -0.87
N GLY A 55 27.05 -10.17 -1.11
CA GLY A 55 26.80 -9.59 -2.43
C GLY A 55 25.98 -10.47 -3.39
N LYS A 56 25.63 -11.69 -2.98
CA LYS A 56 24.81 -12.64 -3.77
C LYS A 56 23.39 -12.71 -3.23
N TYR A 57 22.44 -13.05 -4.11
CA TYR A 57 21.03 -13.18 -3.80
C TYR A 57 20.60 -14.63 -3.74
N GLY A 58 19.67 -14.92 -2.85
CA GLY A 58 19.01 -16.21 -2.67
C GLY A 58 17.58 -16.01 -2.19
N TYR A 59 16.98 -17.06 -1.67
CA TYR A 59 15.58 -17.01 -1.19
C TYR A 59 15.43 -17.73 0.14
N LEU A 60 14.57 -17.21 0.99
CA LEU A 60 14.09 -17.84 2.20
C LEU A 60 12.57 -18.02 2.11
N PHE A 61 12.09 -19.23 2.35
CA PHE A 61 10.66 -19.55 2.41
C PHE A 61 10.15 -19.57 3.85
N TYR A 62 8.83 -19.40 4.05
CA TYR A 62 8.21 -19.42 5.39
C TYR A 62 8.43 -20.72 6.16
N ASP A 63 8.54 -21.84 5.47
CA ASP A 63 8.84 -23.16 6.08
C ASP A 63 10.29 -23.30 6.56
N GLY A 64 11.13 -22.30 6.27
CA GLY A 64 12.56 -22.30 6.62
C GLY A 64 13.45 -22.91 5.55
N LYS A 65 12.89 -23.37 4.42
CA LYS A 65 13.72 -23.78 3.28
C LYS A 65 14.42 -22.56 2.70
N GLU A 66 15.59 -22.82 2.16
CA GLU A 66 16.44 -21.80 1.56
C GLU A 66 16.93 -22.23 0.18
N ILE A 67 17.02 -21.23 -0.70
CA ILE A 67 17.86 -21.31 -1.88
C ILE A 67 19.07 -20.44 -1.60
N ALA A 68 20.25 -21.06 -1.54
CA ALA A 68 21.48 -20.39 -1.16
C ALA A 68 21.73 -19.10 -1.97
N PRO A 69 22.35 -18.07 -1.37
CA PRO A 69 22.70 -16.84 -2.06
C PRO A 69 23.84 -17.06 -3.08
N LEU A 70 23.47 -17.43 -4.30
CA LEU A 70 24.41 -17.75 -5.40
C LEU A 70 24.24 -16.80 -6.59
N TYR A 71 23.10 -16.11 -6.71
CA TYR A 71 22.72 -15.34 -7.88
C TYR A 71 23.28 -13.91 -7.84
N GLN A 72 23.58 -13.34 -9.01
CA GLN A 72 23.99 -11.94 -9.13
C GLN A 72 22.83 -10.97 -8.88
N GLU A 73 21.63 -11.34 -9.34
CA GLU A 73 20.35 -10.67 -9.10
C GLU A 73 19.25 -11.72 -8.98
N ALA A 74 18.16 -11.40 -8.29
CA ALA A 74 17.01 -12.28 -8.11
C ALA A 74 15.72 -11.47 -8.21
N ARG A 75 14.67 -12.08 -8.73
CA ARG A 75 13.33 -11.54 -8.86
C ARG A 75 12.34 -12.38 -8.04
N TRP A 76 11.09 -11.95 -7.96
CA TRP A 76 10.07 -12.60 -7.14
C TRP A 76 9.63 -13.94 -7.71
N PHE A 77 9.36 -14.87 -6.79
CA PHE A 77 8.63 -16.07 -7.14
C PHE A 77 7.19 -15.73 -7.49
N ALA A 78 6.74 -16.16 -8.65
CA ALA A 78 5.34 -16.21 -9.04
C ALA A 78 5.10 -17.50 -9.82
N GLU A 79 3.95 -18.10 -9.62
CA GLU A 79 3.55 -19.34 -10.30
C GLU A 79 4.57 -20.48 -10.15
N GLY A 80 5.31 -20.49 -9.02
CA GLY A 80 6.32 -21.51 -8.68
C GLY A 80 7.70 -21.30 -9.30
N LEU A 81 7.92 -20.21 -10.03
CA LEU A 81 9.15 -19.90 -10.76
C LEU A 81 9.66 -18.49 -10.43
N ALA A 82 10.99 -18.30 -10.45
CA ALA A 82 11.63 -17.02 -10.22
C ALA A 82 12.73 -16.76 -11.25
N PRO A 83 12.76 -15.56 -11.86
CA PRO A 83 13.89 -15.14 -12.67
C PRO A 83 15.11 -14.84 -11.79
N VAL A 84 16.29 -15.35 -12.20
CA VAL A 84 17.57 -15.11 -11.52
C VAL A 84 18.66 -14.81 -12.56
N LYS A 85 19.65 -14.03 -12.14
CA LYS A 85 20.78 -13.67 -12.99
C LYS A 85 22.01 -14.46 -12.59
N MET A 86 22.55 -15.18 -13.56
CA MET A 86 23.76 -15.98 -13.46
C MET A 86 24.67 -15.62 -14.63
N ASP A 87 25.96 -15.41 -14.39
CA ASP A 87 26.96 -15.05 -15.40
C ASP A 87 26.51 -13.90 -16.34
N GLY A 88 25.88 -12.89 -15.74
CA GLY A 88 25.42 -11.69 -16.44
C GLY A 88 24.15 -11.87 -17.27
N LYS A 89 23.54 -13.06 -17.26
CA LYS A 89 22.32 -13.37 -18.03
C LYS A 89 21.20 -13.84 -17.11
N TRP A 90 19.96 -13.57 -17.53
CA TRP A 90 18.77 -14.01 -16.83
C TRP A 90 18.34 -15.41 -17.30
N GLY A 91 18.05 -16.25 -16.34
CA GLY A 91 17.41 -17.55 -16.47
C GLY A 91 16.28 -17.68 -15.44
N VAL A 92 15.74 -18.86 -15.26
CA VAL A 92 14.61 -19.12 -14.34
C VAL A 92 14.91 -20.36 -13.51
N ILE A 93 14.58 -20.28 -12.23
CA ILE A 93 14.65 -21.39 -11.28
C ILE A 93 13.26 -21.73 -10.71
N ASN A 94 13.12 -22.95 -10.24
CA ASN A 94 11.96 -23.37 -9.42
C ASN A 94 12.22 -23.18 -7.93
N GLN A 95 11.24 -23.52 -7.09
CA GLN A 95 11.29 -23.40 -5.63
C GLN A 95 12.31 -24.34 -4.95
N THR A 96 12.90 -25.29 -5.67
CA THR A 96 14.02 -26.11 -5.16
C THR A 96 15.39 -25.53 -5.52
N GLY A 97 15.43 -24.43 -6.28
CA GLY A 97 16.65 -23.83 -6.80
C GLY A 97 17.17 -24.49 -8.07
N ALA A 98 16.44 -25.46 -8.62
CA ALA A 98 16.82 -26.10 -9.90
C ALA A 98 16.54 -25.14 -11.07
N VAL A 99 17.52 -25.05 -11.98
CA VAL A 99 17.38 -24.25 -13.22
C VAL A 99 16.34 -24.90 -14.12
N VAL A 100 15.30 -24.14 -14.48
CA VAL A 100 14.24 -24.55 -15.41
C VAL A 100 14.48 -23.95 -16.79
N ILE A 101 14.95 -22.70 -16.82
CA ILE A 101 15.34 -22.02 -18.07
C ILE A 101 16.77 -21.55 -17.92
N GLU A 102 17.65 -22.03 -18.79
CA GLU A 102 19.06 -21.69 -18.78
C GLU A 102 19.29 -20.18 -19.00
N PRO A 103 20.30 -19.58 -18.30
CA PRO A 103 20.59 -18.16 -18.41
C PRO A 103 20.98 -17.76 -19.85
N SER A 104 20.08 -17.07 -20.54
CA SER A 104 20.29 -16.69 -21.94
C SER A 104 19.84 -15.26 -22.25
N TYR A 105 18.99 -14.67 -21.42
CA TYR A 105 18.37 -13.38 -21.67
C TYR A 105 19.17 -12.21 -21.10
N LYS A 106 19.11 -11.04 -21.77
CA LYS A 106 19.77 -9.81 -21.31
C LYS A 106 19.06 -9.19 -20.13
N ASP A 107 17.72 -9.28 -20.12
CA ASP A 107 16.89 -8.75 -19.03
C ASP A 107 15.63 -9.61 -18.86
N SER A 108 14.95 -9.43 -17.73
CA SER A 108 13.76 -10.17 -17.36
C SER A 108 12.77 -9.25 -16.65
N GLY A 109 11.50 -9.48 -16.81
CA GLY A 109 10.44 -8.96 -15.98
C GLY A 109 10.58 -9.43 -14.51
N PRO A 110 9.78 -8.82 -13.60
CA PRO A 110 9.89 -9.09 -12.16
C PRO A 110 9.44 -10.50 -11.77
N SER A 111 8.57 -11.11 -12.54
CA SER A 111 8.00 -12.44 -12.27
C SER A 111 7.18 -12.92 -13.47
N PHE A 112 6.73 -14.16 -13.40
CA PHE A 112 5.67 -14.66 -14.29
C PHE A 112 4.34 -13.93 -13.99
N SER A 113 3.57 -13.71 -15.04
CA SER A 113 2.22 -13.15 -15.01
C SER A 113 1.38 -13.81 -16.11
N SER A 114 0.21 -14.36 -15.78
CA SER A 114 -0.64 -15.13 -16.70
C SER A 114 0.12 -16.24 -17.45
N GLY A 115 1.02 -16.95 -16.77
CA GLY A 115 1.83 -18.03 -17.36
C GLY A 115 3.00 -17.57 -18.23
N LEU A 116 3.22 -16.27 -18.39
CA LEU A 116 4.23 -15.68 -19.26
C LEU A 116 5.26 -14.86 -18.47
N LEU A 117 6.49 -14.87 -18.96
CA LEU A 117 7.58 -14.04 -18.47
C LEU A 117 8.05 -13.11 -19.59
N ALA A 118 8.03 -11.81 -19.35
CA ALA A 118 8.67 -10.85 -20.24
C ALA A 118 10.19 -11.02 -20.16
N VAL A 119 10.85 -11.19 -21.29
CA VAL A 119 12.31 -11.30 -21.36
C VAL A 119 12.87 -10.50 -22.53
N LYS A 120 14.11 -10.04 -22.38
CA LYS A 120 14.82 -9.28 -23.40
C LYS A 120 15.91 -10.13 -24.04
N ASN A 121 15.85 -10.25 -25.35
CA ASN A 121 16.83 -11.05 -26.09
C ASN A 121 18.17 -10.33 -26.29
N LYS A 122 19.12 -10.97 -26.98
CA LYS A 122 20.45 -10.42 -27.29
C LYS A 122 20.42 -9.20 -28.23
N GLU A 123 19.39 -9.05 -29.03
CA GLU A 123 19.14 -7.91 -29.91
C GLU A 123 18.47 -6.72 -29.18
N ASN A 124 18.29 -6.78 -27.86
CA ASN A 124 17.60 -5.80 -27.03
C ASN A 124 16.09 -5.64 -27.31
N LEU A 125 15.47 -6.68 -27.84
CA LEU A 125 14.03 -6.70 -28.07
C LEU A 125 13.33 -7.51 -26.99
N TRP A 126 12.18 -7.02 -26.54
CA TRP A 126 11.30 -7.69 -25.61
C TRP A 126 10.39 -8.67 -26.34
N GLY A 127 10.14 -9.79 -25.70
CA GLY A 127 9.17 -10.80 -26.02
C GLY A 127 8.67 -11.45 -24.73
N PHE A 128 7.73 -12.38 -24.86
CA PHE A 128 7.23 -13.15 -23.72
C PHE A 128 7.38 -14.63 -23.98
N ILE A 129 7.89 -15.34 -23.00
CA ILE A 129 8.07 -16.80 -23.02
C ILE A 129 7.15 -17.47 -22.02
N ASN A 130 6.74 -18.69 -22.32
CA ASN A 130 6.05 -19.55 -21.35
C ASN A 130 7.05 -20.27 -20.41
N LYS A 131 6.53 -21.11 -19.52
CA LYS A 131 7.33 -21.87 -18.53
C LYS A 131 8.26 -22.90 -19.18
N GLU A 132 7.98 -23.33 -20.40
CA GLU A 132 8.78 -24.24 -21.21
C GLU A 132 9.80 -23.51 -22.09
N ASN A 133 10.01 -22.21 -21.86
CA ASN A 133 10.92 -21.36 -22.63
C ASN A 133 10.52 -21.20 -24.12
N THR A 134 9.26 -21.40 -24.45
CA THR A 134 8.74 -21.18 -25.81
C THR A 134 8.28 -19.73 -25.95
N PRO A 135 8.75 -18.96 -26.94
CA PRO A 135 8.23 -17.64 -27.23
C PRO A 135 6.76 -17.70 -27.63
N VAL A 136 5.89 -17.14 -26.80
CA VAL A 136 4.45 -16.91 -27.08
C VAL A 136 4.29 -15.57 -27.79
N VAL A 137 5.01 -14.55 -27.33
CA VAL A 137 5.10 -13.25 -28.00
C VAL A 137 6.50 -13.13 -28.61
N PRO A 138 6.62 -12.90 -29.92
CA PRO A 138 7.91 -12.81 -30.58
C PRO A 138 8.72 -11.61 -30.10
N PHE A 139 10.06 -11.72 -30.17
CA PHE A 139 10.99 -10.64 -29.79
C PHE A 139 10.97 -9.54 -30.87
N SER A 140 10.01 -8.64 -30.78
CA SER A 140 9.77 -7.57 -31.75
C SER A 140 9.56 -6.19 -31.16
N TYR A 141 9.45 -6.08 -29.83
CA TYR A 141 9.11 -4.86 -29.16
C TYR A 141 10.32 -4.18 -28.51
N GLU A 142 10.40 -2.85 -28.61
CA GLU A 142 11.44 -2.06 -27.94
C GLU A 142 11.23 -1.98 -26.43
N GLU A 143 9.96 -1.91 -26.03
CA GLU A 143 9.54 -1.91 -24.64
C GLU A 143 8.31 -2.79 -24.45
N ALA A 144 8.18 -3.40 -23.28
CA ALA A 144 7.02 -4.19 -22.90
C ALA A 144 6.77 -3.99 -21.39
N VAL A 145 5.52 -3.83 -21.02
CA VAL A 145 5.10 -3.91 -19.63
C VAL A 145 5.03 -5.38 -19.26
N PRO A 146 5.75 -5.82 -18.22
CA PRO A 146 5.93 -7.26 -17.98
C PRO A 146 4.78 -7.92 -17.22
N VAL A 147 3.75 -7.17 -16.84
CA VAL A 147 2.61 -7.67 -16.08
C VAL A 147 1.35 -7.51 -16.90
N PHE A 148 0.52 -8.54 -16.89
CA PHE A 148 -0.80 -8.50 -17.50
C PHE A 148 -1.83 -8.00 -16.48
N SER A 149 -2.66 -7.07 -16.91
CA SER A 149 -3.86 -6.63 -16.18
C SER A 149 -5.07 -6.85 -17.07
N GLU A 150 -6.11 -7.49 -16.55
CA GLU A 150 -7.30 -7.87 -17.33
C GLU A 150 -6.94 -8.60 -18.63
N HIS A 151 -5.97 -9.52 -18.56
CA HIS A 151 -5.43 -10.29 -19.70
C HIS A 151 -4.70 -9.47 -20.76
N LEU A 152 -4.42 -8.19 -20.54
CA LEU A 152 -3.77 -7.29 -21.49
C LEU A 152 -2.49 -6.69 -20.90
N THR A 153 -1.49 -6.50 -21.77
CA THR A 153 -0.29 -5.75 -21.42
C THR A 153 0.15 -4.82 -22.54
N ALA A 154 0.80 -3.71 -22.18
CA ALA A 154 1.25 -2.72 -23.13
C ALA A 154 2.61 -3.08 -23.73
N VAL A 155 2.75 -2.87 -25.03
CA VAL A 155 3.98 -3.06 -25.78
C VAL A 155 4.25 -1.90 -26.72
N LYS A 156 5.53 -1.57 -26.95
CA LYS A 156 5.97 -0.50 -27.82
C LYS A 156 6.71 -1.06 -29.02
N ASN A 157 6.28 -0.67 -30.19
CA ASN A 157 6.92 -1.10 -31.43
C ASN A 157 8.18 -0.27 -31.76
N LYS A 158 8.87 -0.61 -32.85
CA LYS A 158 10.09 0.09 -33.31
C LYS A 158 9.85 1.50 -33.82
N GLU A 159 8.62 1.84 -34.16
CA GLU A 159 8.19 3.19 -34.55
C GLU A 159 7.91 4.08 -33.34
N GLY A 160 8.12 3.55 -32.11
CA GLY A 160 7.90 4.28 -30.86
C GLY A 160 6.44 4.38 -30.44
N LEU A 161 5.54 3.62 -31.07
CA LEU A 161 4.11 3.63 -30.75
C LEU A 161 3.74 2.47 -29.81
N TRP A 162 2.83 2.77 -28.92
CA TRP A 162 2.28 1.83 -27.95
C TRP A 162 0.99 1.19 -28.43
N GLY A 163 0.83 -0.10 -28.15
CA GLY A 163 -0.37 -0.89 -28.31
C GLY A 163 -0.50 -1.90 -27.19
N PHE A 164 -1.42 -2.86 -27.33
CA PHE A 164 -1.64 -3.90 -26.32
C PHE A 164 -1.68 -5.28 -26.97
N ILE A 165 -1.17 -6.25 -26.25
CA ILE A 165 -1.27 -7.68 -26.56
C ILE A 165 -2.00 -8.38 -25.42
N ASN A 166 -2.63 -9.51 -25.73
CA ASN A 166 -3.21 -10.37 -24.70
C ASN A 166 -2.20 -11.44 -24.23
N ASP A 167 -2.56 -12.18 -23.21
CA ASP A 167 -1.76 -13.26 -22.63
C ASP A 167 -1.71 -14.54 -23.50
N GLU A 168 -2.43 -14.58 -24.61
CA GLU A 168 -2.28 -15.58 -25.68
C GLU A 168 -1.23 -15.16 -26.74
N GLY A 169 -0.67 -13.94 -26.61
CA GLY A 169 0.33 -13.39 -27.53
C GLY A 169 -0.24 -12.72 -28.77
N THR A 170 -1.57 -12.53 -28.84
CA THR A 170 -2.19 -11.84 -29.97
C THR A 170 -2.26 -10.32 -29.74
N VAL A 171 -2.16 -9.55 -30.84
CA VAL A 171 -2.29 -8.09 -30.79
C VAL A 171 -3.78 -7.73 -30.60
N ALA A 172 -4.14 -7.32 -29.41
CA ALA A 172 -5.49 -6.85 -29.09
C ALA A 172 -5.71 -5.40 -29.60
N VAL A 173 -4.71 -4.54 -29.39
CA VAL A 173 -4.73 -3.16 -29.87
C VAL A 173 -3.45 -2.88 -30.64
N LYS A 174 -3.56 -2.59 -31.94
CA LYS A 174 -2.39 -2.25 -32.77
C LYS A 174 -1.65 -1.04 -32.21
N PRO A 175 -0.29 -1.04 -32.24
CA PRO A 175 0.50 0.11 -31.81
C PRO A 175 0.11 1.38 -32.58
N GLN A 176 -0.44 2.35 -31.85
CA GLN A 176 -0.95 3.61 -32.42
C GLN A 176 -0.87 4.79 -31.44
N PHE A 177 -0.65 4.54 -30.14
CA PHE A 177 -0.64 5.59 -29.13
C PHE A 177 0.77 6.10 -28.87
N LYS A 178 0.90 7.41 -28.62
CA LYS A 178 2.18 8.04 -28.26
C LYS A 178 2.67 7.55 -26.90
N ARG A 179 1.75 7.25 -26.00
CA ARG A 179 2.05 6.80 -24.63
C ARG A 179 0.87 6.00 -24.08
N VAL A 180 1.16 4.98 -23.31
CA VAL A 180 0.22 4.34 -22.37
C VAL A 180 0.46 4.95 -21.01
N MET A 181 -0.59 5.38 -20.33
CA MET A 181 -0.54 6.04 -19.02
C MET A 181 -0.97 5.11 -17.90
N THR A 182 -1.84 4.14 -18.21
CA THR A 182 -2.29 3.14 -17.23
C THR A 182 -2.41 1.77 -17.90
N GLU A 183 -2.33 0.71 -17.09
CA GLU A 183 -2.86 -0.60 -17.47
C GLU A 183 -4.38 -0.56 -17.62
N PHE A 184 -4.97 -1.65 -18.08
CA PHE A 184 -6.42 -1.84 -18.03
C PHE A 184 -6.87 -2.05 -16.59
N SER A 185 -7.90 -1.34 -16.21
CA SER A 185 -8.58 -1.48 -14.94
C SER A 185 -10.06 -1.11 -15.13
N GLU A 186 -10.95 -1.99 -14.69
CA GLU A 186 -12.41 -1.86 -14.89
C GLU A 186 -12.78 -1.68 -16.37
N GLY A 187 -12.07 -2.39 -17.27
CA GLY A 187 -12.29 -2.37 -18.70
C GLY A 187 -11.77 -1.14 -19.44
N LEU A 188 -11.01 -0.27 -18.79
CA LEU A 188 -10.49 0.97 -19.37
C LEU A 188 -8.99 1.15 -19.13
N ALA A 189 -8.27 1.68 -20.13
CA ALA A 189 -6.88 2.08 -20.00
C ALA A 189 -6.66 3.52 -20.49
N GLY A 190 -5.86 4.27 -19.74
CA GLY A 190 -5.48 5.65 -20.09
C GLY A 190 -4.34 5.67 -21.11
N VAL A 191 -4.52 6.43 -22.17
CA VAL A 191 -3.52 6.58 -23.25
C VAL A 191 -3.34 8.04 -23.68
N LYS A 192 -2.22 8.35 -24.29
CA LYS A 192 -1.99 9.59 -25.01
C LYS A 192 -2.14 9.38 -26.50
N THR A 193 -3.16 9.98 -27.08
CA THR A 193 -3.38 10.03 -28.53
C THR A 193 -2.70 11.26 -29.13
N ILE A 194 -2.88 11.47 -30.44
CA ILE A 194 -2.45 12.71 -31.09
C ILE A 194 -3.25 13.92 -30.59
N ASP A 195 -4.51 13.70 -30.26
CA ASP A 195 -5.46 14.75 -29.86
C ASP A 195 -5.48 15.05 -28.36
N GLY A 196 -4.83 14.21 -27.55
CA GLY A 196 -4.82 14.40 -26.10
C GLY A 196 -4.85 13.10 -25.30
N GLY A 197 -5.16 13.21 -24.02
CA GLY A 197 -5.43 12.06 -23.16
C GLY A 197 -6.79 11.43 -23.51
N ALA A 198 -6.87 10.11 -23.44
CA ALA A 198 -8.11 9.37 -23.66
C ALA A 198 -8.12 8.10 -22.83
N TYR A 199 -9.31 7.61 -22.50
CA TYR A 199 -9.51 6.23 -22.05
C TYR A 199 -10.01 5.37 -23.19
N ILE A 200 -9.44 4.19 -23.31
CA ILE A 200 -9.76 3.22 -24.37
C ILE A 200 -10.33 1.94 -23.76
N LYS A 201 -11.13 1.22 -24.56
CA LYS A 201 -11.62 -0.12 -24.29
C LYS A 201 -10.59 -1.18 -24.72
N PRO A 202 -10.76 -2.46 -24.32
CA PRO A 202 -9.85 -3.56 -24.68
C PRO A 202 -9.69 -3.78 -26.20
N ASP A 203 -10.64 -3.37 -27.01
CA ASP A 203 -10.58 -3.42 -28.48
C ASP A 203 -9.84 -2.22 -29.11
N GLY A 204 -9.36 -1.28 -28.29
CA GLY A 204 -8.65 -0.08 -28.69
C GLY A 204 -9.54 1.09 -29.11
N THR A 205 -10.86 0.94 -29.05
CA THR A 205 -11.78 2.04 -29.30
C THR A 205 -11.73 3.06 -28.17
N ILE A 206 -11.78 4.36 -28.52
CA ILE A 206 -11.84 5.44 -27.53
C ILE A 206 -13.19 5.37 -26.83
N ALA A 207 -13.17 5.19 -25.51
CA ALA A 207 -14.35 5.27 -24.66
C ALA A 207 -14.78 6.76 -24.50
N PHE A 208 -13.81 7.61 -24.17
CA PHE A 208 -13.99 9.06 -24.12
C PHE A 208 -12.63 9.78 -24.09
N MET A 209 -12.63 11.04 -24.53
CA MET A 209 -11.48 11.93 -24.41
C MET A 209 -11.41 12.53 -23.00
N ALA A 210 -10.21 12.66 -22.45
CA ALA A 210 -9.94 13.24 -21.16
C ALA A 210 -8.84 14.30 -21.30
N ASP A 211 -9.23 15.59 -21.26
CA ASP A 211 -8.30 16.72 -21.40
C ASP A 211 -7.43 16.91 -20.15
N TYR A 212 -6.61 15.88 -19.87
CA TYR A 212 -5.65 15.85 -18.76
C TYR A 212 -4.29 15.32 -19.23
N ASP A 213 -3.23 15.72 -18.55
CA ASP A 213 -1.86 15.33 -18.89
C ASP A 213 -1.46 14.01 -18.24
N MET A 214 -2.08 13.68 -17.12
CA MET A 214 -1.93 12.41 -16.42
C MET A 214 -3.30 11.79 -16.15
N LEU A 215 -3.43 10.53 -16.53
CA LEU A 215 -4.58 9.68 -16.29
C LEU A 215 -4.14 8.55 -15.38
N PHE A 216 -4.98 8.18 -14.42
CA PHE A 216 -4.75 7.10 -13.48
C PHE A 216 -5.75 5.97 -13.74
N PRO A 217 -5.48 4.74 -13.29
CA PRO A 217 -6.42 3.64 -13.47
C PRO A 217 -7.74 3.90 -12.74
N PHE A 218 -8.78 3.24 -13.22
CA PHE A 218 -10.06 3.22 -12.52
C PHE A 218 -9.98 2.32 -11.29
N GLU A 219 -10.52 2.80 -10.17
CA GLU A 219 -10.72 2.05 -8.94
C GLU A 219 -12.12 2.35 -8.41
N ASP A 220 -12.94 1.31 -8.22
CA ASP A 220 -14.32 1.44 -7.76
C ASP A 220 -15.12 2.47 -8.57
N GLY A 221 -14.97 2.50 -9.89
CA GLY A 221 -15.71 3.37 -10.80
C GLY A 221 -15.22 4.81 -10.90
N LEU A 222 -14.10 5.18 -10.29
CA LEU A 222 -13.49 6.51 -10.41
C LEU A 222 -12.02 6.42 -10.82
N ALA A 223 -11.58 7.39 -11.62
CA ALA A 223 -10.16 7.58 -11.95
C ALA A 223 -9.71 8.98 -11.54
N GLU A 224 -8.54 9.07 -10.92
CA GLU A 224 -7.88 10.34 -10.71
C GLU A 224 -7.34 10.86 -12.05
N VAL A 225 -7.43 12.18 -12.26
CA VAL A 225 -6.89 12.87 -13.44
C VAL A 225 -6.17 14.15 -13.00
N ARG A 226 -5.08 14.48 -13.69
CA ARG A 226 -4.31 15.70 -13.40
C ARG A 226 -3.96 16.45 -14.66
N LYS A 227 -4.07 17.78 -14.59
CA LYS A 227 -3.59 18.71 -15.62
C LYS A 227 -2.55 19.63 -15.01
N GLY A 228 -1.40 19.80 -15.67
CA GLY A 228 -0.32 20.65 -15.20
C GLY A 228 0.37 21.37 -16.31
N GLU A 229 1.05 22.48 -16.01
CA GLU A 229 1.99 23.10 -16.96
C GLU A 229 3.28 22.29 -16.99
N VAL A 230 3.61 21.75 -18.15
CA VAL A 230 4.93 21.15 -18.41
C VAL A 230 5.90 22.31 -18.65
N ARG A 231 6.78 22.62 -17.71
CA ARG A 231 7.95 23.44 -18.04
C ARG A 231 8.92 22.57 -18.82
N GLU A 232 9.24 22.93 -20.04
CA GLU A 232 10.13 22.23 -20.99
C GLU A 232 11.62 22.19 -20.57
N GLU A 233 11.95 22.31 -19.32
CA GLU A 233 13.32 22.20 -18.84
C GLU A 233 13.46 21.05 -17.85
N GLY A 234 13.67 19.84 -18.36
CA GLY A 234 13.99 18.72 -17.50
C GLY A 234 14.31 17.47 -18.28
N VAL A 235 15.58 17.20 -18.46
CA VAL A 235 16.09 15.89 -18.86
C VAL A 235 15.46 14.84 -17.95
N VAL A 236 14.74 13.89 -18.53
CA VAL A 236 14.29 12.67 -17.85
C VAL A 236 15.54 11.97 -17.32
N ARG A 237 15.87 12.17 -16.06
CA ARG A 237 16.92 11.39 -15.39
C ARG A 237 16.29 10.09 -14.94
N ARG A 238 16.71 9.00 -15.56
CA ARG A 238 16.58 7.67 -14.95
C ARG A 238 17.41 7.71 -13.67
N TYR A 239 16.77 7.76 -12.52
CA TYR A 239 17.46 7.46 -11.30
C TYR A 239 17.49 5.95 -11.15
N PRO A 240 18.68 5.33 -11.02
CA PRO A 240 18.73 4.01 -10.44
C PRO A 240 18.09 4.17 -9.05
N VAL A 241 17.10 3.35 -8.73
CA VAL A 241 16.52 3.31 -7.39
C VAL A 241 17.66 2.93 -6.46
N SER A 242 18.31 3.94 -5.89
CA SER A 242 19.29 3.73 -4.84
C SER A 242 18.53 3.28 -3.61
N ILE A 243 19.09 2.30 -2.92
CA ILE A 243 18.65 1.86 -1.60
C ILE A 243 18.72 3.09 -0.69
N GLY A 244 17.61 3.81 -0.61
CA GLY A 244 17.41 4.93 0.28
C GLY A 244 16.25 4.55 1.20
N ILE A 245 16.40 4.83 2.49
CA ILE A 245 15.29 4.90 3.42
C ILE A 245 14.35 5.95 2.84
N GLY A 246 13.39 5.51 2.04
CA GLY A 246 12.53 6.35 1.23
C GLY A 246 11.08 5.99 1.45
N TRP A 247 10.29 7.00 1.65
CA TRP A 247 8.85 6.98 1.68
C TRP A 247 8.32 6.36 0.38
N GLY A 248 7.89 5.11 0.43
CA GLY A 248 7.43 4.38 -0.74
C GLY A 248 5.91 4.27 -0.77
N TRP A 249 5.31 4.92 -1.76
CA TRP A 249 3.96 4.63 -2.21
C TRP A 249 4.02 3.34 -3.03
N GLY A 250 3.86 2.19 -2.37
CA GLY A 250 3.81 0.89 -3.04
C GLY A 250 2.37 0.50 -3.35
N HIS A 251 1.84 0.91 -4.51
CA HIS A 251 0.45 0.62 -4.89
C HIS A 251 0.29 -0.41 -6.02
N TRP A 252 1.33 -1.10 -6.48
CA TRP A 252 1.24 -1.70 -7.82
C TRP A 252 1.42 -3.22 -7.94
N LEU A 253 1.45 -3.97 -6.84
CA LEU A 253 1.50 -5.44 -6.92
C LEU A 253 0.68 -6.10 -5.79
N ARG A 254 -0.65 -5.95 -5.80
CA ARG A 254 -1.51 -6.84 -5.02
C ARG A 254 -2.66 -7.36 -5.89
N PRO A 255 -2.84 -8.68 -5.98
CA PRO A 255 -4.11 -9.24 -6.45
C PRO A 255 -5.20 -8.86 -5.42
N HIS A 256 -6.34 -8.44 -5.95
CA HIS A 256 -7.60 -8.18 -5.29
C HIS A 256 -7.73 -8.67 -3.84
N HIS A 257 -7.60 -7.77 -2.86
CA HIS A 257 -8.31 -7.83 -1.57
C HIS A 257 -8.27 -6.46 -0.90
N HIS A 258 -9.44 -5.94 -0.60
CA HIS A 258 -9.85 -4.81 0.23
C HIS A 258 -8.75 -3.89 0.78
N HIS A 259 -8.69 -2.69 0.22
CA HIS A 259 -7.77 -1.62 0.61
C HIS A 259 -8.18 -0.99 1.94
N ARG A 260 -7.23 -0.98 2.88
CA ARG A 260 -7.22 -0.04 4.00
C ARG A 260 -6.13 0.99 3.74
N TYR A 261 -6.52 2.26 3.70
CA TYR A 261 -5.57 3.35 3.81
C TYR A 261 -4.99 3.34 5.23
N HIS A 262 -3.73 3.02 5.36
CA HIS A 262 -2.95 3.30 6.55
C HIS A 262 -1.76 4.16 6.15
N SER A 263 -1.74 5.40 6.66
CA SER A 263 -0.53 6.20 6.75
C SER A 263 0.33 5.60 7.87
N GLY A 264 1.01 4.52 7.56
CA GLY A 264 1.96 3.86 8.44
C GLY A 264 3.37 4.09 7.94
N TRP A 265 4.27 4.44 8.82
CA TRP A 265 5.70 4.48 8.60
C TRP A 265 6.20 3.04 8.47
N GLY A 266 6.36 2.55 7.25
CA GLY A 266 6.94 1.25 6.97
C GLY A 266 8.37 1.42 6.51
N PHE A 267 9.34 0.86 7.23
CA PHE A 267 10.68 0.65 6.73
C PHE A 267 10.67 -0.59 5.84
N GLY A 268 10.48 -0.39 4.53
CA GLY A 268 10.75 -1.44 3.56
C GLY A 268 12.22 -1.40 3.18
N ILE A 269 12.96 -2.46 3.42
CA ILE A 269 14.25 -2.67 2.77
C ILE A 269 13.92 -3.17 1.37
N GLY A 270 13.61 -2.23 0.47
CA GLY A 270 13.33 -2.56 -0.91
C GLY A 270 14.61 -2.88 -1.66
N PHE A 271 14.71 -4.06 -2.24
CA PHE A 271 15.51 -4.23 -3.46
C PHE A 271 14.94 -3.29 -4.52
N PRO A 272 15.73 -2.85 -5.51
CA PRO A 272 15.18 -2.07 -6.60
C PRO A 272 14.06 -2.87 -7.25
N LEU A 273 12.82 -2.56 -6.85
CA LEU A 273 11.64 -3.05 -7.52
C LEU A 273 11.69 -2.47 -8.92
N TRP A 274 11.69 -3.33 -9.90
CA TRP A 274 11.47 -2.91 -11.25
C TRP A 274 10.04 -2.38 -11.30
N ASP A 275 9.90 -1.05 -11.41
CA ASP A 275 8.62 -0.43 -11.71
C ASP A 275 8.24 -0.90 -13.12
N PRO A 276 7.18 -1.69 -13.30
CA PRO A 276 6.78 -2.20 -14.61
C PRO A 276 6.59 -1.06 -15.61
N TRP A 277 6.24 0.11 -15.14
CA TRP A 277 6.07 1.28 -15.96
C TRP A 277 7.36 2.07 -16.09
N GLY A 278 8.40 1.82 -15.26
CA GLY A 278 9.79 2.35 -15.34
C GLY A 278 9.93 3.84 -15.67
N TYR A 279 8.83 4.46 -15.92
CA TYR A 279 8.68 5.87 -16.10
C TYR A 279 8.40 6.40 -14.70
N GLU A 280 9.48 6.87 -14.07
CA GLU A 280 9.27 7.94 -13.16
C GLU A 280 8.16 8.80 -13.77
N TYR A 281 7.07 8.92 -13.07
CA TYR A 281 6.33 10.16 -13.14
C TYR A 281 7.32 11.19 -12.64
N GLY A 282 8.28 11.48 -13.54
CA GLY A 282 9.46 12.25 -13.22
C GLY A 282 8.96 13.48 -12.54
N THR A 283 9.63 13.87 -11.55
CA THR A 283 9.61 15.19 -10.98
C THR A 283 10.03 16.21 -12.06
N VAL A 284 9.28 16.26 -13.15
CA VAL A 284 9.10 17.50 -13.84
C VAL A 284 8.41 18.36 -12.79
N PRO A 285 8.95 19.48 -12.36
CA PRO A 285 8.26 20.38 -11.45
C PRO A 285 7.01 20.89 -12.18
N THR A 286 5.99 20.06 -12.20
CA THR A 286 4.70 20.36 -12.77
C THR A 286 3.99 21.16 -11.71
N VAL A 287 3.79 22.44 -11.95
CA VAL A 287 2.84 23.20 -11.13
C VAL A 287 1.49 22.55 -11.38
N LEU A 288 1.00 21.79 -10.40
CA LEU A 288 -0.28 21.12 -10.52
C LEU A 288 -1.38 22.18 -10.64
N VAL A 289 -1.86 22.37 -11.86
CA VAL A 289 -2.88 23.39 -12.15
C VAL A 289 -4.28 22.87 -11.83
N LYS A 290 -4.52 21.56 -12.03
CA LYS A 290 -5.82 20.96 -11.83
C LYS A 290 -5.70 19.47 -11.47
N ARG A 291 -6.40 19.05 -10.45
CA ARG A 291 -6.60 17.64 -10.05
C ARG A 291 -8.08 17.37 -10.00
N GLY A 292 -8.53 16.22 -10.42
CA GLY A 292 -9.93 15.85 -10.38
C GLY A 292 -10.14 14.35 -10.37
N TYR A 293 -11.40 13.97 -10.30
CA TYR A 293 -11.87 12.60 -10.45
C TYR A 293 -12.95 12.57 -11.52
N ILE A 294 -12.91 11.55 -12.35
CA ILE A 294 -13.90 11.26 -13.38
C ILE A 294 -14.48 9.87 -13.16
N ASP A 295 -15.74 9.68 -13.54
CA ASP A 295 -16.36 8.36 -13.61
C ASP A 295 -16.02 7.63 -14.93
N ASN A 296 -16.42 6.39 -15.06
CA ASN A 296 -16.20 5.55 -16.23
C ASN A 296 -16.94 5.99 -17.51
N THR A 297 -17.73 7.06 -17.44
CA THR A 297 -18.34 7.71 -18.60
C THR A 297 -17.56 8.96 -19.03
N GLY A 298 -16.53 9.35 -18.25
CA GLY A 298 -15.77 10.59 -18.45
C GLY A 298 -16.38 11.82 -17.80
N LYS A 299 -17.48 11.68 -17.06
CA LYS A 299 -18.08 12.78 -16.30
C LYS A 299 -17.16 13.16 -15.15
N VAL A 300 -16.86 14.47 -15.02
CA VAL A 300 -16.11 15.01 -13.90
C VAL A 300 -17.00 14.94 -12.64
N ILE A 301 -16.53 14.21 -11.63
CA ILE A 301 -17.20 14.11 -10.33
C ILE A 301 -16.70 15.22 -9.43
N ALA A 302 -15.39 15.37 -9.27
CA ALA A 302 -14.81 16.46 -8.50
C ALA A 302 -13.60 17.06 -9.23
N SER A 303 -13.37 18.35 -9.12
CA SER A 303 -12.20 19.01 -9.73
C SER A 303 -11.71 20.21 -8.94
N THR A 304 -10.44 20.58 -9.15
CA THR A 304 -9.75 21.65 -8.44
C THR A 304 -9.84 23.02 -9.12
N SER A 305 -10.75 23.24 -10.07
CA SER A 305 -10.82 24.57 -10.71
C SER A 305 -10.99 25.72 -9.69
N ASN A 306 -11.59 25.45 -8.52
CA ASN A 306 -11.68 26.41 -7.41
C ASN A 306 -11.49 25.73 -6.02
N ALA A 307 -11.04 24.48 -5.98
CA ALA A 307 -10.88 23.70 -4.76
C ALA A 307 -9.70 22.75 -4.87
N ARG A 308 -9.24 22.19 -3.74
CA ARG A 308 -8.33 21.04 -3.71
C ARG A 308 -9.15 19.80 -3.46
N VAL A 309 -8.91 18.73 -4.21
CA VAL A 309 -9.47 17.41 -3.96
C VAL A 309 -8.35 16.47 -3.48
N PHE A 310 -8.70 15.60 -2.55
CA PHE A 310 -7.79 14.60 -2.00
C PHE A 310 -8.06 13.24 -2.65
N PRO A 311 -7.18 12.24 -2.47
CA PRO A 311 -7.44 10.90 -2.98
C PRO A 311 -8.85 10.42 -2.60
N ALA A 312 -9.54 9.84 -3.58
CA ALA A 312 -10.86 9.27 -3.37
C ALA A 312 -10.73 8.04 -2.45
N SER A 313 -11.72 7.85 -1.62
CA SER A 313 -11.92 6.61 -0.87
C SER A 313 -12.97 5.73 -1.55
N SER A 314 -13.21 4.53 -1.01
CA SER A 314 -14.26 3.65 -1.49
C SER A 314 -15.67 4.28 -1.45
N ARG A 315 -15.88 5.33 -0.65
CA ARG A 315 -17.18 5.98 -0.45
C ARG A 315 -17.31 7.39 -0.99
N GLY A 316 -16.18 8.11 -1.20
CA GLY A 316 -16.28 9.49 -1.67
C GLY A 316 -14.94 10.23 -1.72
N ILE A 317 -15.01 11.52 -1.81
CA ILE A 317 -13.89 12.43 -2.07
C ILE A 317 -13.92 13.57 -1.06
N LEU A 318 -12.78 13.81 -0.40
CA LEU A 318 -12.59 14.97 0.47
C LEU A 318 -12.26 16.20 -0.40
N VAL A 319 -13.06 17.26 -0.28
CA VAL A 319 -12.89 18.50 -1.02
C VAL A 319 -12.53 19.63 -0.07
N PHE A 320 -11.55 20.46 -0.44
CA PHE A 320 -11.08 21.60 0.35
C PHE A 320 -11.14 22.88 -0.48
N ASN A 321 -11.76 23.91 0.04
CA ASN A 321 -11.83 25.23 -0.58
C ASN A 321 -11.92 26.33 0.50
N ASN A 322 -11.16 27.43 0.35
CA ASN A 322 -11.19 28.58 1.24
C ASN A 322 -11.12 28.21 2.73
N ASP A 323 -10.12 27.39 3.10
CA ASP A 323 -9.91 26.92 4.47
C ASP A 323 -11.07 26.11 5.07
N ARG A 324 -11.91 25.55 4.23
CA ARG A 324 -13.02 24.67 4.60
C ARG A 324 -12.94 23.34 3.87
N TYR A 325 -13.40 22.31 4.53
CA TYR A 325 -13.52 20.96 4.03
C TYR A 325 -14.97 20.61 3.81
N GLY A 326 -15.22 19.76 2.81
CA GLY A 326 -16.47 19.10 2.53
C GLY A 326 -16.24 17.66 2.12
N TRP A 327 -17.31 16.89 2.04
CA TRP A 327 -17.29 15.52 1.58
C TRP A 327 -18.31 15.32 0.49
N GLU A 328 -17.87 14.80 -0.65
CA GLU A 328 -18.66 14.51 -1.82
C GLU A 328 -18.67 13.00 -2.03
N ASN A 329 -19.84 12.39 -2.21
CA ASN A 329 -19.93 10.97 -2.50
C ASN A 329 -19.48 10.65 -3.93
N ARG A 330 -19.36 9.38 -4.27
CA ARG A 330 -18.89 8.95 -5.60
C ARG A 330 -19.81 9.33 -6.76
N SER A 331 -21.05 9.70 -6.51
CA SER A 331 -21.97 10.21 -7.54
C SER A 331 -21.86 11.72 -7.77
N GLY A 332 -21.01 12.43 -7.01
CA GLY A 332 -20.83 13.87 -7.08
C GLY A 332 -21.84 14.66 -6.25
N THR A 333 -22.43 14.04 -5.22
CA THR A 333 -23.35 14.70 -4.30
C THR A 333 -22.60 15.08 -3.02
N PHE A 334 -22.71 16.35 -2.61
CA PHE A 334 -22.18 16.78 -1.31
C PHE A 334 -23.01 16.20 -0.17
N ILE A 335 -22.39 15.30 0.59
CA ILE A 335 -22.93 14.75 1.83
C ILE A 335 -22.61 15.69 3.00
N ALA A 336 -21.40 16.23 3.05
CA ALA A 336 -21.03 17.33 3.92
C ALA A 336 -20.58 18.51 3.05
N HIS A 337 -21.33 19.62 3.08
CA HIS A 337 -20.96 20.83 2.32
C HIS A 337 -19.61 21.38 2.76
N ILE A 338 -18.95 22.17 1.91
CA ILE A 338 -17.63 22.78 2.18
C ILE A 338 -17.81 23.88 3.26
N ALA A 339 -17.99 23.47 4.49
CA ALA A 339 -18.30 24.34 5.62
C ALA A 339 -17.46 24.05 6.89
N TYR A 340 -16.78 22.91 6.93
CA TYR A 340 -16.11 22.43 8.13
C TYR A 340 -14.63 22.85 8.17
N LYS A 341 -14.09 23.13 9.37
CA LYS A 341 -12.64 23.36 9.56
C LYS A 341 -11.81 22.08 9.45
N ALA A 342 -12.43 20.93 9.65
CA ALA A 342 -11.84 19.62 9.43
C ALA A 342 -12.95 18.63 9.07
N VAL A 343 -12.63 17.67 8.19
CA VAL A 343 -13.43 16.49 7.89
C VAL A 343 -12.45 15.32 7.81
N ILE A 344 -12.65 14.31 8.64
CA ILE A 344 -11.85 13.09 8.70
C ILE A 344 -12.77 11.94 8.31
N PRO A 345 -12.65 11.41 7.09
CA PRO A 345 -13.44 10.27 6.66
C PRO A 345 -12.94 8.99 7.33
N VAL A 346 -13.87 8.18 7.79
CA VAL A 346 -13.63 6.85 8.37
C VAL A 346 -14.50 5.84 7.62
N ASP A 347 -13.98 5.37 6.49
CA ASP A 347 -14.70 4.52 5.54
C ASP A 347 -15.22 3.23 6.17
N GLU A 348 -14.41 2.56 6.99
CA GLU A 348 -14.79 1.30 7.63
C GLU A 348 -15.98 1.44 8.60
N ALA A 349 -16.16 2.63 9.17
CA ALA A 349 -17.28 2.93 10.07
C ALA A 349 -18.43 3.65 9.38
N GLY A 350 -18.23 4.15 8.15
CA GLY A 350 -19.22 4.90 7.38
C GLY A 350 -19.54 6.28 7.98
N ILE A 351 -18.53 6.93 8.58
CA ILE A 351 -18.72 8.20 9.29
C ILE A 351 -17.70 9.27 8.86
N LEU A 352 -18.11 10.53 9.04
CA LEU A 352 -17.26 11.71 8.92
C LEU A 352 -17.10 12.34 10.30
N ILE A 353 -15.89 12.41 10.82
CA ILE A 353 -15.58 13.18 12.04
C ILE A 353 -15.30 14.61 11.59
N CYS A 354 -16.15 15.54 11.99
CA CYS A 354 -16.12 16.92 11.51
C CYS A 354 -15.86 17.91 12.62
N ARG A 355 -15.17 19.02 12.28
CA ARG A 355 -15.01 20.17 13.17
C ARG A 355 -15.74 21.37 12.58
N ASN A 356 -16.66 21.97 13.34
CA ASN A 356 -17.41 23.15 12.92
C ASN A 356 -16.61 24.47 13.08
N ASP A 357 -17.22 25.60 12.73
CA ASP A 357 -16.58 26.92 12.82
C ASP A 357 -16.32 27.39 14.25
N LYS A 358 -17.13 26.92 15.21
CA LYS A 358 -16.93 27.23 16.62
C LYS A 358 -15.76 26.47 17.23
N GLY A 359 -15.26 25.47 16.51
CA GLY A 359 -14.18 24.60 16.96
C GLY A 359 -14.64 23.30 17.58
N ASP A 360 -15.95 23.07 17.65
CA ASP A 360 -16.54 21.88 18.22
C ASP A 360 -16.49 20.72 17.22
N TRP A 361 -16.26 19.53 17.76
CA TRP A 361 -16.25 18.28 17.00
C TRP A 361 -17.57 17.55 17.10
N GLY A 362 -18.00 16.95 16.00
CA GLY A 362 -19.19 16.09 15.86
C GLY A 362 -18.96 15.01 14.83
N VAL A 363 -19.94 14.16 14.61
CA VAL A 363 -19.89 13.06 13.64
C VAL A 363 -21.12 13.07 12.75
N LEU A 364 -20.90 12.94 11.43
CA LEU A 364 -21.94 12.79 10.43
C LEU A 364 -21.90 11.37 9.84
N SER A 365 -23.05 10.88 9.43
CA SER A 365 -23.15 9.71 8.56
C SER A 365 -22.56 10.02 7.19
N MET A 366 -21.78 9.11 6.64
CA MET A 366 -21.15 9.22 5.34
C MET A 366 -22.18 8.98 4.20
N ASP A 367 -23.30 8.35 4.50
CA ASP A 367 -24.31 7.98 3.51
C ASP A 367 -25.27 9.12 3.20
N ASP A 368 -25.72 9.87 4.23
CA ASP A 368 -26.77 10.88 4.11
C ASP A 368 -26.46 12.22 4.79
N GLY A 369 -25.31 12.34 5.45
CA GLY A 369 -24.90 13.55 6.16
C GLY A 369 -25.65 13.81 7.48
N LYS A 370 -26.43 12.85 7.95
CA LYS A 370 -27.15 12.96 9.22
C LYS A 370 -26.16 13.08 10.39
N GLU A 371 -26.46 13.98 11.32
CA GLU A 371 -25.69 14.09 12.56
C GLU A 371 -25.92 12.87 13.44
N LEU A 372 -24.85 12.10 13.67
CA LEU A 372 -24.82 10.92 14.55
C LEU A 372 -24.36 11.32 15.97
N VAL A 373 -23.38 12.21 16.04
CA VAL A 373 -22.85 12.76 17.29
C VAL A 373 -22.88 14.28 17.20
N PRO A 374 -23.49 14.98 18.19
CA PRO A 374 -23.65 16.43 18.15
C PRO A 374 -22.33 17.17 18.21
N PHE A 375 -22.29 18.36 17.57
CA PHE A 375 -21.12 19.25 17.61
C PHE A 375 -21.03 19.98 18.95
N SER A 376 -20.49 19.30 19.95
CA SER A 376 -20.39 19.80 21.33
C SER A 376 -19.14 19.35 22.08
N TYR A 377 -18.22 18.68 21.41
CA TYR A 377 -17.03 18.12 22.02
C TYR A 377 -15.75 18.87 21.64
N ASP A 378 -14.79 18.93 22.57
CA ASP A 378 -13.48 19.58 22.36
C ASP A 378 -12.63 18.81 21.31
N GLU A 379 -12.81 17.49 21.23
CA GLU A 379 -12.12 16.59 20.30
C GLU A 379 -12.90 15.29 20.16
N ILE A 380 -12.91 14.70 18.95
CA ILE A 380 -13.35 13.31 18.71
C ILE A 380 -12.27 12.59 17.92
N LYS A 381 -11.93 11.37 18.33
CA LYS A 381 -10.98 10.48 17.66
C LYS A 381 -11.60 9.12 17.39
N TYR A 382 -11.32 8.57 16.23
CA TYR A 382 -11.64 7.18 15.93
C TYR A 382 -10.62 6.24 16.57
N LEU A 383 -11.08 5.31 17.39
CA LEU A 383 -10.22 4.33 18.05
C LEU A 383 -10.18 2.99 17.33
N GLY A 384 -11.01 2.76 16.31
CA GLY A 384 -11.19 1.50 15.60
C GLY A 384 -12.50 0.78 15.98
N ARG A 385 -12.94 -0.15 15.11
CA ARG A 385 -14.09 -1.03 15.40
C ARG A 385 -15.38 -0.29 15.77
N SER A 386 -15.67 0.83 15.10
CA SER A 386 -16.82 1.71 15.36
C SER A 386 -16.85 2.35 16.77
N ILE A 387 -15.70 2.41 17.45
CA ILE A 387 -15.52 3.06 18.74
C ILE A 387 -14.83 4.41 18.54
N LEU A 388 -15.30 5.41 19.28
CA LEU A 388 -14.76 6.76 19.30
C LEU A 388 -14.36 7.16 20.71
N SER A 389 -13.33 7.97 20.86
CA SER A 389 -13.14 8.76 22.06
C SER A 389 -13.62 10.19 21.83
N TYR A 390 -14.23 10.79 22.82
CA TYR A 390 -14.57 12.21 22.85
C TYR A 390 -13.92 12.90 24.02
N LYS A 391 -13.53 14.16 23.86
CA LYS A 391 -12.93 14.96 24.92
C LYS A 391 -13.94 16.00 25.40
N GLN A 392 -14.07 16.11 26.72
CA GLN A 392 -14.91 17.11 27.36
C GLN A 392 -14.31 17.45 28.73
N GLY A 393 -14.15 18.75 29.01
CA GLY A 393 -13.57 19.20 30.27
C GLY A 393 -12.15 18.68 30.51
N GLY A 394 -11.35 18.49 29.44
CA GLY A 394 -9.96 18.05 29.52
C GLY A 394 -9.76 16.54 29.63
N LYS A 395 -10.82 15.75 29.80
CA LYS A 395 -10.77 14.28 29.88
C LYS A 395 -11.47 13.61 28.70
N TYR A 396 -11.07 12.39 28.40
CA TYR A 396 -11.67 11.56 27.36
C TYR A 396 -12.73 10.62 27.92
N GLY A 397 -13.86 10.55 27.25
CA GLY A 397 -14.87 9.50 27.36
C GLY A 397 -14.87 8.62 26.12
N ILE A 398 -15.67 7.60 26.13
CA ILE A 398 -15.83 6.64 25.02
C ILE A 398 -17.28 6.62 24.58
N LEU A 399 -17.50 6.61 23.26
CA LEU A 399 -18.83 6.41 22.65
C LEU A 399 -18.71 5.51 21.41
N ASP A 400 -19.83 4.97 21.00
CA ASP A 400 -19.90 4.27 19.69
C ASP A 400 -20.09 5.27 18.54
N LYS A 401 -20.02 4.78 17.30
CA LYS A 401 -20.20 5.60 16.10
C LYS A 401 -21.58 6.29 15.98
N ASP A 402 -22.60 5.77 16.67
CA ASP A 402 -23.96 6.27 16.65
C ASP A 402 -24.25 7.24 17.82
N GLY A 403 -23.22 7.57 18.63
CA GLY A 403 -23.28 8.54 19.70
C GLY A 403 -23.73 8.00 21.05
N LYS A 404 -23.88 6.70 21.21
CA LYS A 404 -24.18 6.09 22.51
C LYS A 404 -22.93 6.18 23.39
N VAL A 405 -23.06 6.78 24.56
CA VAL A 405 -21.97 6.89 25.52
C VAL A 405 -21.71 5.53 26.18
N ILE A 406 -20.49 5.03 26.01
CA ILE A 406 -19.96 3.80 26.63
C ILE A 406 -19.33 4.12 27.97
N SER A 407 -18.54 5.21 28.04
CA SER A 407 -17.92 5.69 29.26
C SER A 407 -17.92 7.21 29.31
N ALA A 408 -18.22 7.77 30.47
CA ALA A 408 -18.11 9.21 30.75
C ALA A 408 -16.66 9.71 30.57
N PRO A 409 -16.41 11.05 30.47
CA PRO A 409 -15.08 11.60 30.28
C PRO A 409 -14.24 11.49 31.58
N LEU A 410 -13.68 10.33 31.80
CA LEU A 410 -12.92 9.98 33.00
C LEU A 410 -11.41 9.86 32.72
N TYR A 411 -10.99 9.65 31.49
CA TYR A 411 -9.63 9.25 31.15
C TYR A 411 -8.77 10.39 30.64
N ARG A 412 -7.47 10.35 30.92
CA ARG A 412 -6.45 11.29 30.39
C ARG A 412 -5.91 10.81 29.05
N GLU A 413 -5.89 9.52 28.82
CA GLU A 413 -5.40 8.88 27.59
C GLU A 413 -6.30 7.70 27.21
N THR A 414 -6.39 7.43 25.89
CA THR A 414 -7.09 6.27 25.32
C THR A 414 -6.21 5.60 24.28
N GLY A 415 -6.17 4.27 24.25
CA GLY A 415 -5.56 3.48 23.20
C GLY A 415 -6.56 3.15 22.08
N THR A 416 -6.09 2.44 21.05
CA THR A 416 -6.92 1.96 19.95
C THR A 416 -7.83 0.82 20.39
N ALA A 417 -9.07 0.80 19.92
CA ALA A 417 -10.03 -0.26 20.18
C ALA A 417 -9.75 -1.47 19.26
N SER A 418 -9.44 -2.61 19.87
CA SER A 418 -9.15 -3.85 19.14
C SER A 418 -9.41 -5.07 20.03
N CYS A 419 -9.63 -6.24 19.44
CA CYS A 419 -9.86 -7.50 20.16
C CYS A 419 -10.98 -7.42 21.24
N GLY A 420 -11.98 -6.54 21.06
CA GLY A 420 -13.04 -6.30 22.05
C GLY A 420 -12.62 -5.43 23.24
N LEU A 421 -11.42 -4.85 23.21
CA LEU A 421 -10.76 -4.18 24.33
C LEU A 421 -10.30 -2.76 23.98
N ILE A 422 -10.30 -1.87 24.97
CA ILE A 422 -9.85 -0.50 24.87
C ILE A 422 -8.92 -0.18 26.04
N PRO A 423 -7.63 0.03 25.83
CA PRO A 423 -6.74 0.54 26.85
C PRO A 423 -7.11 1.98 27.21
N VAL A 424 -7.27 2.28 28.47
CA VAL A 424 -7.60 3.61 28.98
C VAL A 424 -6.75 3.94 30.22
N LYS A 425 -6.49 5.23 30.43
CA LYS A 425 -5.66 5.70 31.55
C LYS A 425 -6.27 6.94 32.18
N ASP A 426 -6.42 6.93 33.49
CA ASP A 426 -6.57 8.14 34.31
C ASP A 426 -5.30 8.30 35.18
N ASP A 427 -5.31 7.84 36.42
CA ASP A 427 -4.08 7.80 37.24
C ASP A 427 -3.21 6.56 36.93
N ALA A 428 -3.84 5.51 36.49
CA ALA A 428 -3.20 4.26 36.04
C ALA A 428 -3.86 3.71 34.76
N TRP A 429 -3.11 2.93 34.00
CA TRP A 429 -3.65 2.19 32.87
C TRP A 429 -4.56 1.06 33.36
N LYS A 430 -5.66 0.86 32.66
CA LYS A 430 -6.55 -0.30 32.72
C LYS A 430 -7.09 -0.62 31.33
N VAL A 431 -7.75 -1.75 31.18
CA VAL A 431 -8.41 -2.14 29.94
C VAL A 431 -9.89 -2.32 30.20
N ILE A 432 -10.71 -1.70 29.37
CA ILE A 432 -12.16 -1.86 29.38
C ILE A 432 -12.63 -2.60 28.14
N SER A 433 -13.79 -3.23 28.23
CA SER A 433 -14.50 -3.81 27.08
C SER A 433 -15.28 -2.74 26.30
N TYR A 434 -15.87 -3.12 25.17
CA TYR A 434 -16.72 -2.23 24.35
C TYR A 434 -18.05 -1.87 25.00
N ASP A 435 -18.43 -2.51 26.10
CA ASP A 435 -19.58 -2.12 26.93
C ASP A 435 -19.19 -1.19 28.10
N GLY A 436 -17.90 -0.90 28.26
CA GLY A 436 -17.36 -0.03 29.29
C GLY A 436 -17.00 -0.74 30.61
N SER A 437 -17.16 -2.05 30.72
CA SER A 437 -16.77 -2.81 31.91
C SER A 437 -15.26 -2.99 32.00
N ASP A 438 -14.71 -2.96 33.22
CA ASP A 438 -13.29 -3.22 33.46
C ASP A 438 -12.97 -4.70 33.19
N VAL A 439 -11.99 -4.96 32.32
CA VAL A 439 -11.51 -6.32 31.97
C VAL A 439 -10.17 -6.60 32.62
N ILE A 440 -9.22 -5.66 32.54
CA ILE A 440 -7.90 -5.82 33.13
C ILE A 440 -7.61 -4.59 34.01
N VAL A 441 -7.44 -4.86 35.31
CA VAL A 441 -6.96 -3.88 36.27
C VAL A 441 -5.60 -4.35 36.78
N PHE A 442 -4.57 -3.58 36.53
CA PHE A 442 -3.21 -4.01 36.86
C PHE A 442 -2.88 -3.83 38.32
N PRO A 443 -2.32 -4.84 38.99
CA PRO A 443 -1.96 -4.78 40.40
C PRO A 443 -0.77 -3.85 40.69
N LYS A 444 0.03 -3.54 39.68
CA LYS A 444 1.18 -2.61 39.72
C LYS A 444 0.98 -1.44 38.78
N LYS A 445 1.56 -0.30 39.11
CA LYS A 445 1.52 0.87 38.26
C LYS A 445 2.27 0.63 36.95
N ILE A 446 1.54 0.67 35.86
CA ILE A 446 2.06 0.57 34.50
C ILE A 446 2.41 1.98 34.02
N SER A 447 3.60 2.17 33.47
CA SER A 447 4.04 3.45 32.93
C SER A 447 3.54 3.70 31.51
N GLN A 448 3.53 2.64 30.68
CA GLN A 448 3.10 2.69 29.30
C GLN A 448 2.38 1.38 28.92
N MET A 449 1.44 1.49 27.98
CA MET A 449 0.73 0.36 27.39
C MET A 449 0.48 0.63 25.92
N THR A 450 0.57 -0.41 25.08
CA THR A 450 0.13 -0.35 23.67
C THR A 450 -1.31 -0.82 23.54
N SER A 451 -1.91 -0.59 22.39
CA SER A 451 -3.17 -1.26 22.02
C SER A 451 -2.94 -2.75 21.80
N PHE A 452 -4.02 -3.52 21.83
CA PHE A 452 -3.95 -4.95 21.51
C PHE A 452 -3.79 -5.15 20.00
N MET A 453 -2.89 -6.05 19.62
CA MET A 453 -2.68 -6.50 18.24
C MET A 453 -2.53 -8.02 18.28
N ASN A 454 -3.27 -8.73 17.43
CA ASN A 454 -3.26 -10.20 17.41
C ASN A 454 -3.37 -10.80 18.82
N ASP A 455 -4.35 -10.29 19.60
CA ASP A 455 -4.65 -10.71 20.99
C ASP A 455 -3.53 -10.47 22.02
N ARG A 456 -2.58 -9.59 21.74
CA ARG A 456 -1.44 -9.25 22.61
C ARG A 456 -1.27 -7.74 22.76
N ALA A 457 -0.81 -7.30 23.93
CA ALA A 457 -0.45 -5.92 24.18
C ALA A 457 0.89 -5.80 24.91
N GLY A 458 1.67 -4.79 24.54
CA GLY A 458 2.88 -4.43 25.26
C GLY A 458 2.56 -3.62 26.50
N VAL A 459 3.20 -3.97 27.61
CA VAL A 459 3.01 -3.31 28.89
C VAL A 459 4.38 -3.02 29.52
N LYS A 460 4.59 -1.77 29.97
CA LYS A 460 5.85 -1.34 30.59
C LYS A 460 5.69 -1.21 32.10
N VAL A 461 6.40 -2.04 32.84
CA VAL A 461 6.45 -2.08 34.29
C VAL A 461 7.90 -1.85 34.75
N ASP A 462 8.13 -0.94 35.68
CA ASP A 462 9.45 -0.65 36.25
C ASP A 462 10.52 -0.37 35.16
N GLY A 463 10.11 0.33 34.08
CA GLY A 463 10.99 0.68 32.96
C GLY A 463 11.24 -0.42 31.93
N LYS A 464 10.73 -1.64 32.15
CA LYS A 464 10.90 -2.79 31.23
C LYS A 464 9.58 -3.15 30.56
N TRP A 465 9.66 -3.54 29.28
CA TRP A 465 8.53 -4.01 28.49
C TRP A 465 8.34 -5.50 28.61
N GLY A 466 7.08 -5.93 28.69
CA GLY A 466 6.61 -7.29 28.55
C GLY A 466 5.39 -7.36 27.65
N LEU A 467 4.87 -8.56 27.40
CA LEU A 467 3.67 -8.84 26.61
C LEU A 467 2.62 -9.52 27.47
N ILE A 468 1.37 -9.10 27.31
CA ILE A 468 0.20 -9.73 27.93
C ILE A 468 -0.79 -10.24 26.86
N ASP A 469 -1.59 -11.23 27.23
CA ASP A 469 -2.76 -11.66 26.48
C ASP A 469 -3.99 -10.76 26.76
N THR A 470 -5.12 -11.04 26.10
CA THR A 470 -6.39 -10.32 26.28
C THR A 470 -7.03 -10.49 27.66
N LYS A 471 -6.53 -11.42 28.49
CA LYS A 471 -6.95 -11.64 29.88
C LYS A 471 -6.02 -10.97 30.90
N GLY A 472 -4.93 -10.37 30.44
CA GLY A 472 -3.91 -9.74 31.28
C GLY A 472 -2.84 -10.67 31.82
N ASN A 473 -2.78 -11.93 31.34
CA ASN A 473 -1.72 -12.85 31.70
C ASN A 473 -0.43 -12.51 30.95
N TRP A 474 0.71 -12.61 31.62
CA TRP A 474 2.01 -12.42 30.98
C TRP A 474 2.31 -13.55 29.99
N ILE A 475 2.47 -13.23 28.72
CA ILE A 475 3.07 -14.08 27.69
C ILE A 475 4.59 -13.97 27.79
N VAL A 476 5.08 -12.72 27.98
CA VAL A 476 6.49 -12.42 28.19
C VAL A 476 6.60 -11.47 29.37
N SER A 477 7.34 -11.86 30.39
CA SER A 477 7.59 -11.01 31.58
C SER A 477 8.33 -9.74 31.21
N PRO A 478 8.15 -8.61 31.98
CA PRO A 478 8.79 -7.33 31.68
C PRO A 478 10.32 -7.40 31.86
N THR A 479 11.05 -7.64 30.79
CA THR A 479 12.52 -7.81 30.78
C THR A 479 13.20 -6.97 29.72
N TYR A 480 12.48 -6.42 28.73
CA TYR A 480 13.04 -5.73 27.57
C TYR A 480 13.07 -4.22 27.76
N ASP A 481 14.13 -3.56 27.28
CA ASP A 481 14.26 -2.11 27.34
C ASP A 481 13.36 -1.39 26.34
N ASN A 482 13.15 -1.98 25.18
CA ASN A 482 12.33 -1.45 24.09
C ASN A 482 11.41 -2.53 23.55
N LEU A 483 10.22 -2.08 23.11
CA LEU A 483 9.24 -2.88 22.39
C LEU A 483 8.76 -2.05 21.21
N LYS A 484 8.81 -2.63 20.02
CA LYS A 484 8.17 -2.06 18.82
C LYS A 484 7.11 -3.03 18.34
N PHE A 485 5.89 -2.52 18.19
CA PHE A 485 4.84 -3.20 17.44
C PHE A 485 4.83 -2.65 16.03
N PHE A 486 4.57 -3.51 15.08
CA PHE A 486 4.41 -3.16 13.68
C PHE A 486 2.98 -3.51 13.29
N GLU A 487 2.28 -2.54 12.70
CA GLU A 487 0.92 -2.70 12.19
C GLU A 487 0.89 -3.38 10.82
#